data_4afeb3a6d20fbea185e82c7060701980
#
_entry.id   4afeb3a6d20fbea185e82c7060701980
#
_cell.length_a   1.000
_cell.length_b   1.000
_cell.length_c   1.000
_cell.angle_alpha   90.00
_cell.angle_beta   90.00
_cell.angle_gamma   90.00
#
_symmetry.space_group_name_H-M   'P 1'
#
loop_
_entity.id
_entity.type
_entity.pdbx_description
1 polymer ?
#
loop_
_entity_poly.entity_id
_entity_poly.type
_entity_poly.pdbx_seq_one_letter_code
_entity_poly.pdbx_strand_id
1 'polypeptide(L)'
;LKVIPSDSLLKNRQEKVSEKLCADCNSLCCHDLVMEISKPKNESELNTLKWYLHFRHSFIFIYENTWYHMIRSECRYLDKKTYLCKNYENRNEICSKHSPPKCERYEEWYDVIFDDQYELEKYVYENKIIKKKSSTAKKKTSKKTK
;
A
#
# COMPACT_ATOMS: atom_id res chain seq x y z
N LEU A 1 5.66 -1.22 11.87
CA LEU A 1 4.71 -2.17 11.34
C LEU A 1 5.29 -2.89 10.16
N LYS A 2 5.54 -4.15 10.32
CA LYS A 2 6.12 -4.96 9.26
C LYS A 2 5.01 -5.80 8.65
N VAL A 3 4.43 -5.33 7.57
CA VAL A 3 3.79 -6.24 6.64
C VAL A 3 4.89 -6.77 5.76
N ILE A 4 5.59 -7.76 6.25
CA ILE A 4 6.66 -8.42 5.52
C ILE A 4 6.03 -9.59 4.79
N PRO A 5 6.26 -9.72 3.49
CA PRO A 5 6.24 -11.05 2.87
C PRO A 5 7.15 -11.91 3.72
N SER A 6 6.74 -13.13 4.06
CA SER A 6 7.50 -13.99 4.96
C SER A 6 8.99 -13.97 4.63
N ASP A 7 9.85 -13.81 5.63
CA ASP A 7 11.32 -13.72 5.46
C ASP A 7 11.92 -14.86 4.62
N SER A 8 11.23 -16.00 4.52
CA SER A 8 11.60 -17.12 3.66
C SER A 8 11.54 -16.79 2.17
N LEU A 9 10.69 -15.84 1.74
CA LEU A 9 10.55 -15.46 0.34
C LEU A 9 11.56 -14.39 -0.08
N LEU A 10 12.10 -13.62 0.88
CA LEU A 10 13.10 -12.59 0.61
C LEU A 10 14.52 -13.13 0.49
N LYS A 11 14.79 -14.34 0.99
CA LYS A 11 16.13 -14.93 1.01
C LYS A 11 16.66 -15.37 -0.35
N ASN A 12 15.80 -15.54 -1.34
CA ASN A 12 16.18 -16.05 -2.66
C ASN A 12 16.40 -14.98 -3.73
N ARG A 13 16.72 -13.72 -3.32
CA ARG A 13 17.03 -12.62 -4.24
C ARG A 13 18.16 -12.89 -5.24
N GLN A 14 18.96 -13.95 -5.03
CA GLN A 14 20.11 -14.26 -5.85
C GLN A 14 19.89 -15.43 -6.83
N GLU A 15 18.73 -16.06 -6.81
CA GLU A 15 18.45 -17.14 -7.76
C GLU A 15 18.19 -16.56 -9.16
N LYS A 16 18.81 -17.21 -10.16
CA LYS A 16 18.57 -16.86 -11.56
C LYS A 16 17.09 -16.96 -11.88
N VAL A 17 16.53 -15.85 -12.34
CA VAL A 17 15.13 -15.77 -12.77
C VAL A 17 14.89 -16.79 -13.89
N SER A 18 14.01 -17.74 -13.66
CA SER A 18 13.55 -18.71 -14.64
C SER A 18 12.01 -18.70 -14.67
N GLU A 19 11.43 -19.13 -15.78
CA GLU A 19 9.97 -19.24 -15.92
C GLU A 19 9.32 -20.15 -14.85
N LYS A 20 10.11 -21.05 -14.24
CA LYS A 20 9.67 -21.93 -13.14
C LYS A 20 9.42 -21.20 -11.82
N LEU A 21 9.88 -19.96 -11.67
CA LEU A 21 9.84 -19.26 -10.40
C LEU A 21 8.42 -18.91 -9.94
N CYS A 22 7.48 -18.72 -10.86
CA CYS A 22 6.07 -18.51 -10.52
C CYS A 22 5.41 -19.80 -9.98
N ALA A 23 5.84 -20.96 -10.41
CA ALA A 23 5.29 -22.24 -9.95
C ALA A 23 5.56 -22.52 -8.47
N ASP A 24 6.70 -22.04 -7.96
CA ASP A 24 7.10 -22.20 -6.55
C ASP A 24 6.69 -21.00 -5.69
N CYS A 25 5.94 -20.06 -6.26
CA CYS A 25 5.45 -18.88 -5.57
C CYS A 25 4.02 -19.09 -5.06
N ASN A 26 3.73 -18.64 -3.83
CA ASN A 26 2.37 -18.64 -3.30
C ASN A 26 1.51 -17.52 -3.91
N SER A 27 1.84 -17.06 -5.12
CA SER A 27 1.13 -16.04 -5.89
C SER A 27 0.94 -14.73 -5.11
N LEU A 28 1.99 -14.18 -4.55
CA LEU A 28 1.96 -12.95 -3.74
C LEU A 28 1.25 -11.80 -4.46
N CYS A 29 1.45 -11.68 -5.78
CA CYS A 29 0.77 -10.67 -6.61
C CYS A 29 -0.76 -10.83 -6.69
N CYS A 30 -1.32 -11.96 -6.26
CA CYS A 30 -2.76 -12.20 -6.18
C CYS A 30 -3.37 -11.88 -4.82
N HIS A 31 -2.60 -11.34 -3.88
CA HIS A 31 -3.05 -11.05 -2.53
C HIS A 31 -3.21 -9.56 -2.23
N ASP A 32 -2.80 -8.68 -3.13
CA ASP A 32 -2.84 -7.24 -2.88
C ASP A 32 -3.45 -6.49 -4.08
N LEU A 33 -4.42 -5.66 -3.80
CA LEU A 33 -4.93 -4.66 -4.75
C LEU A 33 -4.19 -3.36 -4.51
N VAL A 34 -3.38 -2.92 -5.45
CA VAL A 34 -2.59 -1.70 -5.36
C VAL A 34 -3.09 -0.67 -6.37
N MET A 35 -3.25 0.55 -5.90
CA MET A 35 -3.69 1.69 -6.70
C MET A 35 -2.76 2.87 -6.47
N GLU A 36 -2.32 3.52 -7.52
CA GLU A 36 -1.63 4.79 -7.43
C GLU A 36 -2.58 5.88 -6.93
N ILE A 37 -2.12 6.70 -6.00
CA ILE A 37 -2.88 7.81 -5.43
C ILE A 37 -2.05 9.08 -5.46
N SER A 38 -2.72 10.22 -5.41
CA SER A 38 -2.04 11.50 -5.34
C SER A 38 -1.43 11.73 -3.96
N LYS A 39 -0.22 12.28 -3.94
CA LYS A 39 0.39 12.83 -2.73
C LYS A 39 -0.52 13.91 -2.15
N PRO A 40 -0.83 13.91 -0.84
CA PRO A 40 -1.74 14.89 -0.25
C PRO A 40 -1.15 16.31 -0.32
N LYS A 41 -1.96 17.27 -0.75
CA LYS A 41 -1.59 18.68 -0.90
C LYS A 41 -2.16 19.58 0.21
N ASN A 42 -3.11 19.06 0.94
CA ASN A 42 -3.83 19.79 1.99
C ASN A 42 -4.39 18.84 3.06
N GLU A 43 -4.89 19.44 4.16
CA GLU A 43 -5.47 18.69 5.28
C GLU A 43 -6.66 17.79 4.89
N SER A 44 -7.49 18.23 3.94
CA SER A 44 -8.64 17.43 3.50
C SER A 44 -8.21 16.14 2.80
N GLU A 45 -7.21 16.25 1.93
CA GLU A 45 -6.66 15.08 1.24
C GLU A 45 -5.93 14.16 2.23
N LEU A 46 -5.16 14.72 3.18
CA LEU A 46 -4.55 13.92 4.24
C LEU A 46 -5.61 13.18 5.06
N ASN A 47 -6.70 13.84 5.44
CA ASN A 47 -7.78 13.20 6.18
C ASN A 47 -8.44 12.07 5.38
N THR A 48 -8.53 12.19 4.06
CA THR A 48 -9.01 11.09 3.21
C THR A 48 -8.06 9.90 3.29
N LEU A 49 -6.76 10.11 3.20
CA LEU A 49 -5.78 9.02 3.32
C LEU A 49 -5.79 8.39 4.71
N LYS A 50 -5.92 9.21 5.75
CA LYS A 50 -6.08 8.74 7.14
C LYS A 50 -7.33 7.87 7.29
N TRP A 51 -8.43 8.24 6.63
CA TRP A 51 -9.66 7.45 6.64
C TRP A 51 -9.48 6.09 5.97
N TYR A 52 -8.70 5.97 4.89
CA TYR A 52 -8.37 4.67 4.29
C TYR A 52 -7.73 3.73 5.31
N LEU A 53 -6.87 4.25 6.20
CA LEU A 53 -6.19 3.47 7.24
C LEU A 53 -7.09 3.05 8.42
N HIS A 54 -8.36 3.46 8.45
CA HIS A 54 -9.33 2.92 9.40
C HIS A 54 -9.79 1.49 9.03
N PHE A 55 -9.57 1.08 7.79
CA PHE A 55 -9.97 -0.25 7.34
C PHE A 55 -8.84 -1.25 7.56
N ARG A 56 -9.21 -2.41 8.10
CA ARG A 56 -8.25 -3.51 8.24
C ARG A 56 -7.71 -3.90 6.87
N HIS A 57 -6.44 -4.27 6.82
CA HIS A 57 -5.78 -4.67 5.59
C HIS A 57 -5.65 -3.57 4.53
N SER A 58 -5.81 -2.32 4.93
CA SER A 58 -5.58 -1.13 4.13
C SER A 58 -4.27 -0.48 4.53
N PHE A 59 -3.45 -0.11 3.55
CA PHE A 59 -2.11 0.44 3.74
C PHE A 59 -1.89 1.58 2.77
N ILE A 60 -1.15 2.58 3.22
CA ILE A 60 -0.58 3.61 2.33
C ILE A 60 0.92 3.36 2.25
N PHE A 61 1.49 3.33 1.07
CA PHE A 61 2.93 3.24 0.94
C PHE A 61 3.47 4.21 -0.11
N ILE A 62 4.75 4.47 -0.02
CA ILE A 62 5.49 5.31 -0.96
C ILE A 62 6.60 4.46 -1.55
N TYR A 63 6.72 4.49 -2.86
CA TYR A 63 7.79 3.86 -3.60
C TYR A 63 8.26 4.81 -4.71
N GLU A 64 9.55 5.09 -4.75
CA GLU A 64 10.15 6.01 -5.73
C GLU A 64 9.39 7.34 -5.85
N ASN A 65 9.04 7.96 -4.71
CA ASN A 65 8.25 9.20 -4.60
C ASN A 65 6.79 9.11 -5.09
N THR A 66 6.32 7.96 -5.54
CA THR A 66 4.93 7.73 -5.92
C THR A 66 4.16 7.16 -4.73
N TRP A 67 2.94 7.62 -4.54
CA TRP A 67 2.07 7.23 -3.44
C TRP A 67 1.09 6.18 -3.90
N TYR A 68 0.87 5.17 -3.07
CA TYR A 68 -0.01 4.04 -3.36
C TYR A 68 -0.93 3.75 -2.20
N HIS A 69 -2.14 3.33 -2.53
CA HIS A 69 -3.07 2.70 -1.61
C HIS A 69 -3.10 1.20 -1.92
N MET A 70 -2.86 0.39 -0.91
CA MET A 70 -2.88 -1.06 -1.01
C MET A 70 -3.98 -1.63 -0.12
N ILE A 71 -4.76 -2.53 -0.66
CA ILE A 71 -5.74 -3.32 0.09
C ILE A 71 -5.33 -4.78 -0.04
N ARG A 72 -5.04 -5.41 1.08
CA ARG A 72 -4.74 -6.84 1.11
C ARG A 72 -6.03 -7.63 0.96
N SER A 73 -6.20 -8.24 -0.19
CA SER A 73 -7.39 -9.00 -0.55
C SER A 73 -7.06 -10.03 -1.63
N GLU A 74 -7.41 -11.27 -1.39
CA GLU A 74 -7.15 -12.34 -2.35
C GLU A 74 -7.94 -12.12 -3.67
N CYS A 75 -7.25 -12.31 -4.78
CA CYS A 75 -7.88 -12.32 -6.09
C CYS A 75 -8.87 -13.50 -6.21
N ARG A 76 -10.07 -13.25 -6.73
CA ARG A 76 -11.10 -14.30 -6.94
C ARG A 76 -10.67 -15.43 -7.87
N TYR A 77 -9.70 -15.17 -8.73
CA TYR A 77 -9.17 -16.14 -9.67
C TYR A 77 -7.98 -16.95 -9.13
N LEU A 78 -7.54 -16.68 -7.90
CA LEU A 78 -6.50 -17.46 -7.25
C LEU A 78 -7.05 -18.84 -6.87
N ASP A 79 -6.41 -19.90 -7.34
CA ASP A 79 -6.65 -21.24 -6.83
C ASP A 79 -5.85 -21.48 -5.55
N LYS A 80 -6.55 -21.67 -4.44
CA LYS A 80 -5.92 -21.81 -3.11
C LYS A 80 -5.15 -23.12 -2.90
N LYS A 81 -5.35 -24.10 -3.75
CA LYS A 81 -4.67 -25.40 -3.66
C LYS A 81 -3.39 -25.42 -4.48
N THR A 82 -3.47 -24.86 -5.67
CA THR A 82 -2.35 -24.88 -6.63
C THR A 82 -1.58 -23.58 -6.66
N TYR A 83 -2.13 -22.50 -6.08
CA TYR A 83 -1.63 -21.12 -6.18
C TYR A 83 -1.49 -20.62 -7.63
N LEU A 84 -2.29 -21.16 -8.54
CA LEU A 84 -2.31 -20.76 -9.94
C LEU A 84 -3.52 -19.86 -10.23
N CYS A 85 -3.40 -19.03 -11.28
CA CYS A 85 -4.48 -18.20 -11.75
C CYS A 85 -5.45 -19.00 -12.60
N LYS A 86 -6.73 -19.09 -12.19
CA LYS A 86 -7.81 -19.74 -12.97
C LYS A 86 -8.18 -19.00 -14.26
N ASN A 87 -7.77 -17.73 -14.38
CA ASN A 87 -8.05 -16.88 -15.55
C ASN A 87 -6.76 -16.53 -16.31
N TYR A 88 -5.78 -17.41 -16.29
CA TYR A 88 -4.43 -17.12 -16.76
C TYR A 88 -4.39 -16.58 -18.20
N GLU A 89 -5.12 -17.22 -19.12
CA GLU A 89 -5.16 -16.84 -20.53
C GLU A 89 -5.82 -15.47 -20.79
N ASN A 90 -6.75 -15.08 -19.91
CA ASN A 90 -7.50 -13.83 -20.03
C ASN A 90 -7.15 -12.85 -18.90
N ARG A 91 -5.91 -12.87 -18.44
CA ARG A 91 -5.45 -11.95 -17.39
C ARG A 91 -5.54 -10.51 -17.83
N ASN A 92 -5.88 -9.63 -16.88
CA ASN A 92 -5.77 -8.20 -17.09
C ASN A 92 -4.33 -7.80 -17.45
N GLU A 93 -4.18 -6.71 -18.21
CA GLU A 93 -2.88 -6.19 -18.62
C GLU A 93 -1.93 -5.94 -17.44
N ILE A 94 -2.45 -5.44 -16.32
CA ILE A 94 -1.68 -5.23 -15.09
C ILE A 94 -1.08 -6.57 -14.63
N CYS A 95 -1.86 -7.64 -14.59
CA CYS A 95 -1.38 -8.96 -14.18
C CYS A 95 -0.38 -9.56 -15.18
N SER A 96 -0.60 -9.36 -16.48
CA SER A 96 0.27 -9.91 -17.52
C SER A 96 1.62 -9.22 -17.61
N LYS A 97 1.68 -7.93 -17.27
CA LYS A 97 2.93 -7.14 -17.18
C LYS A 97 3.67 -7.36 -15.88
N HIS A 98 3.00 -7.89 -14.86
CA HIS A 98 3.57 -8.18 -13.55
C HIS A 98 4.21 -9.57 -13.56
N SER A 99 5.52 -9.61 -13.74
CA SER A 99 6.26 -10.85 -13.89
C SER A 99 7.64 -10.78 -13.25
N PRO A 100 8.21 -11.90 -12.81
CA PRO A 100 9.57 -11.96 -12.30
C PRO A 100 10.59 -11.38 -13.31
N PRO A 101 11.63 -10.69 -12.84
CA PRO A 101 11.98 -10.41 -11.44
C PRO A 101 11.25 -9.21 -10.81
N LYS A 102 10.46 -8.48 -11.56
CA LYS A 102 9.71 -7.32 -11.08
C LYS A 102 8.39 -7.74 -10.44
N CYS A 103 8.47 -8.32 -9.26
CA CYS A 103 7.31 -8.75 -8.49
C CYS A 103 7.62 -8.81 -6.99
N GLU A 104 6.61 -8.92 -6.16
CA GLU A 104 6.67 -8.89 -4.69
C GLU A 104 7.58 -9.97 -4.08
N ARG A 105 7.87 -11.02 -4.83
CA ARG A 105 8.79 -12.07 -4.39
C ARG A 105 10.25 -11.62 -4.43
N TYR A 106 10.62 -10.76 -5.37
CA TYR A 106 12.02 -10.43 -5.68
C TYR A 106 12.38 -8.99 -5.38
N GLU A 107 11.40 -8.10 -5.24
CA GLU A 107 11.61 -6.68 -4.99
C GLU A 107 10.79 -6.20 -3.78
N GLU A 108 11.36 -5.26 -3.02
CA GLU A 108 10.58 -4.47 -2.07
C GLU A 108 9.92 -3.32 -2.82
N TRP A 109 8.59 -3.23 -2.69
CA TRP A 109 7.78 -2.26 -3.40
C TRP A 109 7.43 -1.02 -2.57
N TYR A 110 8.19 -0.76 -1.52
CA TYR A 110 7.96 0.43 -0.70
C TYR A 110 9.25 0.92 -0.02
N ASP A 111 9.42 2.24 -0.02
CA ASP A 111 10.43 2.94 0.77
C ASP A 111 9.91 3.11 2.21
N VAL A 112 8.60 3.39 2.35
CA VAL A 112 7.90 3.48 3.62
C VAL A 112 6.45 3.02 3.44
N ILE A 113 5.91 2.34 4.47
CA ILE A 113 4.52 1.85 4.50
C ILE A 113 3.85 2.21 5.82
N PHE A 114 2.57 2.57 5.76
CA PHE A 114 1.74 2.96 6.89
C PHE A 114 0.48 2.09 6.94
N ASP A 115 0.11 1.65 8.12
CA ASP A 115 -1.18 1.07 8.43
C ASP A 115 -1.86 1.81 9.60
N ASP A 116 -1.19 2.83 10.14
CA ASP A 116 -1.67 3.70 11.20
C ASP A 116 -1.76 5.15 10.71
N GLN A 117 -2.92 5.78 10.98
CA GLN A 117 -3.20 7.15 10.55
C GLN A 117 -2.32 8.20 11.21
N TYR A 118 -1.85 7.96 12.44
CA TYR A 118 -1.03 8.91 13.19
C TYR A 118 0.42 8.86 12.73
N GLU A 119 0.91 7.69 12.35
CA GLU A 119 2.24 7.54 11.74
C GLU A 119 2.28 8.22 10.37
N LEU A 120 1.24 8.04 9.56
CA LEU A 120 1.10 8.75 8.28
C LEU A 120 1.09 10.27 8.48
N GLU A 121 0.26 10.75 9.41
CA GLU A 121 0.16 12.18 9.72
C GLU A 121 1.51 12.76 10.17
N LYS A 122 2.19 12.07 11.07
CA LYS A 122 3.52 12.44 11.55
C LYS A 122 4.51 12.55 10.39
N TYR A 123 4.56 11.54 9.54
CA TYR A 123 5.43 11.51 8.36
C TYR A 123 5.17 12.70 7.43
N VAL A 124 3.90 12.99 7.16
CA VAL A 124 3.49 14.09 6.27
C VAL A 124 3.97 15.45 6.78
N TYR A 125 3.86 15.71 8.10
CA TYR A 125 4.31 16.97 8.68
C TYR A 125 5.83 17.06 8.85
N GLU A 126 6.48 15.99 9.29
CA GLU A 126 7.94 15.95 9.46
C GLU A 126 8.67 16.15 8.12
N ASN A 127 8.14 15.59 7.04
CA ASN A 127 8.66 15.77 5.68
C ASN A 127 8.12 17.03 4.98
N LYS A 128 7.39 17.89 5.70
CA LYS A 128 6.85 19.18 5.19
C LYS A 128 6.02 19.02 3.90
N ILE A 129 5.36 17.89 3.74
CA ILE A 129 4.50 17.60 2.59
C ILE A 129 3.34 18.56 2.57
N ILE A 130 2.71 18.79 3.73
CA ILE A 130 1.76 19.88 3.96
C ILE A 130 2.15 20.66 5.21
N LYS A 131 1.76 21.94 5.24
CA LYS A 131 1.98 22.78 6.43
C LYS A 131 0.84 22.57 7.41
N LYS A 132 1.16 22.29 8.66
CA LYS A 132 0.18 22.23 9.74
C LYS A 132 -0.47 23.61 9.90
N LYS A 133 -1.79 23.71 9.79
CA LYS A 133 -2.50 24.94 10.10
C LYS A 133 -2.33 25.23 11.58
N SER A 134 -1.80 26.40 11.93
CA SER A 134 -1.80 26.88 13.30
C SER A 134 -3.26 26.97 13.76
N SER A 135 -3.62 26.24 14.81
CA SER A 135 -4.93 26.34 15.45
C SER A 135 -5.03 27.68 16.19
N THR A 136 -5.43 28.71 15.50
CA THR A 136 -5.98 29.92 16.17
C THR A 136 -7.30 29.48 16.77
N ALA A 137 -7.27 29.15 18.06
CA ALA A 137 -8.46 28.91 18.87
C ALA A 137 -9.35 30.15 18.84
N LYS A 138 -10.43 30.10 18.05
CA LYS A 138 -11.53 31.06 18.22
C LYS A 138 -12.19 30.76 19.56
N LYS A 139 -11.81 31.50 20.62
CA LYS A 139 -12.61 31.63 21.84
C LYS A 139 -13.99 32.18 21.44
N LYS A 140 -15.00 31.30 21.44
CA LYS A 140 -16.39 31.75 21.43
C LYS A 140 -16.67 32.37 22.78
N THR A 141 -16.64 33.70 22.85
CA THR A 141 -17.22 34.45 23.95
C THR A 141 -18.71 34.23 23.93
N SER A 142 -19.21 33.44 24.86
CA SER A 142 -20.65 33.38 25.16
C SER A 142 -21.09 34.70 25.79
N LYS A 143 -21.75 35.56 25.03
CA LYS A 143 -22.54 36.67 25.59
C LYS A 143 -23.77 36.05 26.23
N LYS A 144 -23.79 36.04 27.56
CA LYS A 144 -25.03 35.99 28.38
C LYS A 144 -25.82 37.24 28.12
N THR A 145 -27.02 37.11 27.61
CA THR A 145 -28.02 38.19 27.61
C THR A 145 -28.99 37.89 28.74
N LYS A 146 -29.22 38.94 29.53
CA LYS A 146 -30.18 39.03 30.62
C LYS A 146 -31.61 38.91 30.12
#